data_2767c2fd5ef897e7dff491e8eb6495e5
#
_entry.id   2767c2fd5ef897e7dff491e8eb6495e5
#
_cell.length_a   1.000
_cell.length_b   1.000
_cell.length_c   1.000
_cell.angle_alpha   90.00
_cell.angle_beta   90.00
_cell.angle_gamma   90.00
#
_symmetry.space_group_name_H-M   'P 1'
#
loop_
_entity.id
_entity.type
_entity.pdbx_description
1 polymer ?
#
loop_
_entity_poly.entity_id
_entity_poly.type
_entity_poly.pdbx_seq_one_letter_code
_entity_poly.pdbx_strand_id
1 'polypeptide(L)'
;MTDPAAPAPVESTEKPADLVLEGGGVKGIGLAGAVLALEQAGYRFQRVAGTSAGAIAAAIIAALNKAGKPMSGLRDYLQTMQFEQFMAKSRVRAALGGLADAEHLLLHMGLYDGDYLLDWLGSVLKDIGVAHFGDLRLDDASADRNWTARQRYSLVVHVSDITRGKLVRLPWEYFEYGLDADGERIVDAVRASMSIPFFFEPVRVRTAAVTAGVADVTAAAGRVTWVDGGLLDNFPVDVFDRTDGAASRWPTIGIKLSARQTSISGGHGTDNVAAEAIACLETVLDNAGRYYITPDKAARTIFVDNAGIKATDFNLTPDQRQTLYENGQQAAQRWMAGQKA
;
A
#
# COMPACT_ATOMS: atom_id res chain seq x y z
N MET A 1 -0.95 -60.32 -11.88
CA MET A 1 -0.75 -59.31 -10.84
C MET A 1 -0.75 -57.98 -11.54
N THR A 2 -1.83 -57.24 -11.52
CA THR A 2 -1.96 -55.93 -12.10
C THR A 2 -1.50 -54.91 -11.02
N ASP A 3 -0.51 -54.16 -11.37
CA ASP A 3 0.04 -53.09 -10.53
C ASP A 3 -1.06 -52.02 -10.23
N PRO A 4 -1.27 -51.61 -8.99
CA PRO A 4 -2.30 -50.63 -8.68
C PRO A 4 -1.90 -49.28 -9.30
N ALA A 5 -2.79 -48.70 -10.12
CA ALA A 5 -2.62 -47.42 -10.75
C ALA A 5 -2.24 -46.35 -9.71
N ALA A 6 -1.21 -45.58 -10.00
CA ALA A 6 -0.79 -44.47 -9.18
C ALA A 6 -1.99 -43.50 -8.97
N PRO A 7 -2.20 -42.95 -7.76
CA PRO A 7 -3.28 -42.02 -7.52
C PRO A 7 -3.10 -40.79 -8.40
N ALA A 8 -4.21 -40.35 -9.02
CA ALA A 8 -4.23 -39.14 -9.82
C ALA A 8 -3.70 -37.95 -8.99
N PRO A 9 -2.94 -37.02 -9.59
CA PRO A 9 -2.47 -35.83 -8.89
C PRO A 9 -3.67 -35.09 -8.32
N VAL A 10 -3.66 -34.83 -7.02
CA VAL A 10 -4.63 -33.97 -6.37
C VAL A 10 -4.45 -32.59 -6.97
N GLU A 11 -5.41 -32.14 -7.78
CA GLU A 11 -5.42 -30.75 -8.27
C GLU A 11 -5.32 -29.83 -7.06
N SER A 12 -4.30 -28.99 -7.03
CA SER A 12 -4.15 -28.00 -5.97
C SER A 12 -5.35 -27.07 -6.03
N THR A 13 -6.13 -26.99 -4.96
CA THR A 13 -7.29 -26.11 -4.85
C THR A 13 -6.88 -24.64 -4.71
N GLU A 14 -5.59 -24.36 -4.84
CA GLU A 14 -5.03 -23.02 -4.71
C GLU A 14 -5.36 -22.15 -5.93
N LYS A 15 -5.78 -20.91 -5.63
CA LYS A 15 -6.16 -19.89 -6.61
C LYS A 15 -5.11 -18.77 -6.61
N PRO A 16 -4.10 -18.84 -7.48
CA PRO A 16 -3.11 -17.78 -7.53
C PRO A 16 -3.74 -16.46 -8.02
N ALA A 17 -3.41 -15.35 -7.38
CA ALA A 17 -3.90 -14.03 -7.72
C ALA A 17 -2.85 -12.96 -7.38
N ASP A 18 -2.93 -11.82 -8.05
CA ASP A 18 -2.27 -10.59 -7.64
C ASP A 18 -3.21 -9.77 -6.76
N LEU A 19 -2.68 -8.98 -5.84
CA LEU A 19 -3.46 -8.21 -4.89
C LEU A 19 -3.06 -6.74 -4.92
N VAL A 20 -4.04 -5.84 -4.98
CA VAL A 20 -3.83 -4.39 -4.90
C VAL A 20 -4.63 -3.79 -3.76
N LEU A 21 -3.98 -3.05 -2.88
CA LEU A 21 -4.52 -2.54 -1.64
C LEU A 21 -4.56 -1.02 -1.65
N GLU A 22 -5.78 -0.47 -1.45
CA GLU A 22 -6.00 0.98 -1.38
C GLU A 22 -5.34 1.59 -0.14
N GLY A 23 -4.91 2.84 -0.26
CA GLY A 23 -4.55 3.69 0.87
C GLY A 23 -5.79 4.09 1.69
N GLY A 24 -5.61 4.25 3.00
CA GLY A 24 -6.77 4.59 3.82
C GLY A 24 -6.48 4.86 5.30
N GLY A 25 -5.26 5.12 5.68
CA GLY A 25 -4.87 5.42 7.06
C GLY A 25 -5.31 4.31 8.02
N VAL A 26 -5.94 4.69 9.11
CA VAL A 26 -6.40 3.74 10.16
C VAL A 26 -7.40 2.69 9.67
N LYS A 27 -8.08 2.93 8.54
CA LYS A 27 -9.02 1.98 7.93
C LYS A 27 -8.35 0.70 7.40
N GLY A 28 -7.01 0.69 7.30
CA GLY A 28 -6.21 -0.44 6.83
C GLY A 28 -6.48 -1.78 7.53
N ILE A 29 -7.06 -1.76 8.74
CA ILE A 29 -7.51 -2.97 9.45
C ILE A 29 -8.55 -3.76 8.64
N GLY A 30 -9.41 -3.07 7.87
CA GLY A 30 -10.39 -3.70 6.98
C GLY A 30 -9.74 -4.52 5.85
N LEU A 31 -8.52 -4.13 5.41
CA LEU A 31 -7.75 -4.92 4.44
C LEU A 31 -7.43 -6.31 4.99
N ALA A 32 -7.02 -6.40 6.26
CA ALA A 32 -6.69 -7.68 6.89
C ALA A 32 -7.88 -8.64 6.91
N GLY A 33 -9.08 -8.13 7.22
CA GLY A 33 -10.30 -8.94 7.19
C GLY A 33 -10.58 -9.54 5.80
N ALA A 34 -10.48 -8.73 4.75
CA ALA A 34 -10.70 -9.18 3.39
C ALA A 34 -9.62 -10.17 2.91
N VAL A 35 -8.34 -9.90 3.22
CA VAL A 35 -7.20 -10.78 2.88
C VAL A 35 -7.35 -12.15 3.51
N LEU A 36 -7.70 -12.22 4.81
CA LEU A 36 -7.91 -13.51 5.48
C LEU A 36 -9.08 -14.30 4.89
N ALA A 37 -10.19 -13.64 4.57
CA ALA A 37 -11.33 -14.31 3.95
C ALA A 37 -10.97 -14.89 2.56
N LEU A 38 -10.16 -14.18 1.77
CA LEU A 38 -9.65 -14.67 0.49
C LEU A 38 -8.71 -15.87 0.68
N GLU A 39 -7.74 -15.80 1.62
CA GLU A 39 -6.82 -16.90 1.91
C GLU A 39 -7.58 -18.17 2.31
N GLN A 40 -8.59 -18.04 3.20
CA GLN A 40 -9.45 -19.16 3.64
C GLN A 40 -10.25 -19.77 2.47
N ALA A 41 -10.55 -18.99 1.44
CA ALA A 41 -11.19 -19.46 0.21
C ALA A 41 -10.19 -20.04 -0.82
N GLY A 42 -8.92 -20.21 -0.45
CA GLY A 42 -7.87 -20.83 -1.25
C GLY A 42 -7.08 -19.87 -2.12
N TYR A 43 -7.29 -18.55 -2.03
CA TYR A 43 -6.46 -17.60 -2.78
C TYR A 43 -5.04 -17.55 -2.24
N ARG A 44 -4.06 -17.42 -3.17
CA ARG A 44 -2.63 -17.28 -2.87
C ARG A 44 -2.10 -16.07 -3.63
N PHE A 45 -1.58 -15.11 -2.89
CA PHE A 45 -1.17 -13.83 -3.48
C PHE A 45 0.26 -13.93 -4.01
N GLN A 46 0.41 -13.83 -5.33
CA GLN A 46 1.70 -13.96 -5.99
C GLN A 46 2.48 -12.64 -5.95
N ARG A 47 1.79 -11.55 -6.23
CA ARG A 47 2.31 -10.18 -6.20
C ARG A 47 1.33 -9.30 -5.44
N VAL A 48 1.87 -8.37 -4.67
CA VAL A 48 1.06 -7.47 -3.86
C VAL A 48 1.50 -6.05 -4.10
N ALA A 49 0.56 -5.15 -4.35
CA ALA A 49 0.81 -3.73 -4.47
C ALA A 49 -0.02 -2.95 -3.45
N GLY A 50 0.50 -1.82 -3.00
CA GLY A 50 -0.24 -0.98 -2.07
C GLY A 50 0.23 0.47 -2.08
N THR A 51 -0.68 1.33 -1.61
CA THR A 51 -0.45 2.76 -1.40
C THR A 51 -0.76 3.09 0.06
N SER A 52 0.05 3.93 0.71
CA SER A 52 -0.20 4.40 2.08
C SER A 52 -0.42 3.23 3.07
N ALA A 53 -1.53 3.20 3.80
CA ALA A 53 -1.87 2.06 4.68
C ALA A 53 -1.92 0.72 3.91
N GLY A 54 -2.32 0.74 2.64
CA GLY A 54 -2.24 -0.43 1.75
C GLY A 54 -0.81 -0.89 1.52
N ALA A 55 0.18 0.02 1.49
CA ALA A 55 1.59 -0.34 1.38
C ALA A 55 2.12 -1.06 2.63
N ILE A 56 1.66 -0.67 3.82
CA ILE A 56 1.97 -1.39 5.07
C ILE A 56 1.48 -2.84 4.98
N ALA A 57 0.19 -3.01 4.65
CA ALA A 57 -0.39 -4.34 4.54
C ALA A 57 0.29 -5.16 3.42
N ALA A 58 0.56 -4.56 2.26
CA ALA A 58 1.25 -5.19 1.14
C ALA A 58 2.65 -5.70 1.51
N ALA A 59 3.43 -4.88 2.24
CA ALA A 59 4.77 -5.25 2.70
C ALA A 59 4.73 -6.46 3.65
N ILE A 60 3.80 -6.47 4.61
CA ILE A 60 3.63 -7.59 5.55
C ILE A 60 3.16 -8.85 4.80
N ILE A 61 2.19 -8.75 3.89
CA ILE A 61 1.69 -9.88 3.08
C ILE A 61 2.83 -10.48 2.24
N ALA A 62 3.58 -9.65 1.52
CA ALA A 62 4.69 -10.12 0.70
C ALA A 62 5.78 -10.80 1.55
N ALA A 63 6.08 -10.26 2.73
CA ALA A 63 7.02 -10.86 3.67
C ALA A 63 6.51 -12.20 4.23
N LEU A 64 5.24 -12.28 4.65
CA LEU A 64 4.61 -13.53 5.13
C LEU A 64 4.62 -14.61 4.04
N ASN A 65 4.29 -14.27 2.79
CA ASN A 65 4.37 -15.17 1.64
C ASN A 65 5.78 -15.70 1.45
N LYS A 66 6.78 -14.81 1.46
CA LYS A 66 8.20 -15.21 1.32
C LYS A 66 8.64 -16.17 2.42
N ALA A 67 8.18 -15.95 3.64
CA ALA A 67 8.49 -16.78 4.80
C ALA A 67 7.64 -18.06 4.90
N GLY A 68 6.66 -18.27 4.00
CA GLY A 68 5.73 -19.39 4.10
C GLY A 68 4.84 -19.36 5.35
N LYS A 69 4.63 -18.16 5.92
CA LYS A 69 3.80 -17.95 7.12
C LYS A 69 2.33 -17.67 6.72
N PRO A 70 1.34 -18.04 7.58
CA PRO A 70 -0.07 -17.80 7.28
C PRO A 70 -0.41 -16.30 7.33
N MET A 71 -1.43 -15.90 6.55
CA MET A 71 -1.91 -14.51 6.50
C MET A 71 -2.59 -14.04 7.80
N SER A 72 -2.92 -14.94 8.73
CA SER A 72 -3.35 -14.54 10.09
C SER A 72 -2.34 -13.61 10.76
N GLY A 73 -1.03 -13.76 10.48
CA GLY A 73 0.02 -12.87 10.94
C GLY A 73 -0.20 -11.40 10.55
N LEU A 74 -0.85 -11.12 9.41
CA LEU A 74 -1.20 -9.75 9.05
C LEU A 74 -2.08 -9.09 10.11
N ARG A 75 -3.14 -9.78 10.56
CA ARG A 75 -4.03 -9.31 11.63
C ARG A 75 -3.25 -9.10 12.91
N ASP A 76 -2.45 -10.10 13.29
CA ASP A 76 -1.72 -10.09 14.56
C ASP A 76 -0.74 -8.89 14.60
N TYR A 77 0.03 -8.64 13.53
CA TYR A 77 0.92 -7.49 13.44
C TYR A 77 0.16 -6.16 13.44
N LEU A 78 -0.92 -6.02 12.64
CA LEU A 78 -1.69 -4.77 12.62
C LEU A 78 -2.37 -4.46 13.96
N GLN A 79 -2.68 -5.46 14.79
CA GLN A 79 -3.18 -5.26 16.15
C GLN A 79 -2.13 -4.67 17.11
N THR A 80 -0.83 -4.90 16.85
CA THR A 80 0.26 -4.30 17.65
C THR A 80 0.51 -2.84 17.30
N MET A 81 -0.03 -2.35 16.17
CA MET A 81 0.15 -0.98 15.73
C MET A 81 -0.59 0.00 16.65
N GLN A 82 0.18 0.89 17.23
CA GLN A 82 -0.33 1.96 18.11
C GLN A 82 -0.54 3.23 17.25
N PHE A 83 -1.75 3.40 16.73
CA PHE A 83 -2.05 4.51 15.82
C PHE A 83 -1.78 5.88 16.43
N GLU A 84 -1.92 6.02 17.75
CA GLU A 84 -1.67 7.24 18.51
C GLU A 84 -0.19 7.67 18.42
N GLN A 85 0.73 6.73 18.27
CA GLN A 85 2.17 6.99 18.15
C GLN A 85 2.54 7.67 16.82
N PHE A 86 1.72 7.54 15.78
CA PHE A 86 1.92 8.30 14.54
C PHE A 86 1.80 9.80 14.73
N MET A 87 1.05 10.23 15.74
CA MET A 87 0.88 11.64 16.12
C MET A 87 1.81 12.06 17.26
N ALA A 88 2.75 11.21 17.67
CA ALA A 88 3.71 11.58 18.71
C ALA A 88 4.61 12.73 18.23
N LYS A 89 4.60 13.81 18.98
CA LYS A 89 5.50 14.95 18.77
C LYS A 89 6.78 14.71 19.57
N SER A 90 7.91 15.20 19.10
CA SER A 90 9.13 15.19 19.91
C SER A 90 8.87 15.87 21.26
N ARG A 91 9.51 15.38 22.32
CA ARG A 91 9.33 15.93 23.68
C ARG A 91 9.60 17.44 23.75
N VAL A 92 10.56 17.92 22.98
CA VAL A 92 10.90 19.35 22.89
C VAL A 92 9.76 20.15 22.26
N ARG A 93 9.19 19.65 21.16
CA ARG A 93 8.09 20.29 20.45
C ARG A 93 6.78 20.29 21.23
N ALA A 94 6.49 19.20 21.94
CA ALA A 94 5.33 19.13 22.83
C ALA A 94 5.41 20.17 23.98
N ALA A 95 6.61 20.51 24.44
CA ALA A 95 6.84 21.50 25.48
C ALA A 95 6.72 22.97 24.97
N LEU A 96 6.96 23.22 23.68
CA LEU A 96 6.95 24.57 23.08
C LEU A 96 5.57 25.03 22.58
N GLY A 97 4.63 24.09 22.39
CA GLY A 97 3.25 24.39 21.99
C GLY A 97 3.05 24.80 20.53
N GLY A 98 1.91 25.42 20.21
CA GLY A 98 1.45 25.67 18.84
C GLY A 98 2.33 26.58 17.97
N LEU A 99 3.15 27.46 18.56
CA LEU A 99 4.12 28.26 17.78
C LEU A 99 5.22 27.38 17.20
N ALA A 100 5.68 26.38 17.96
CA ALA A 100 6.66 25.41 17.48
C ALA A 100 6.09 24.50 16.37
N ASP A 101 4.80 24.22 16.40
CA ASP A 101 4.13 23.45 15.35
C ASP A 101 4.09 24.23 14.02
N ALA A 102 3.79 25.53 14.05
CA ALA A 102 3.79 26.36 12.87
C ALA A 102 5.19 26.52 12.27
N GLU A 103 6.20 26.73 13.10
CA GLU A 103 7.59 26.81 12.68
C GLU A 103 8.07 25.47 12.10
N HIS A 104 7.75 24.37 12.75
CA HIS A 104 8.09 23.02 12.29
C HIS A 104 7.43 22.69 10.95
N LEU A 105 6.15 23.04 10.77
CA LEU A 105 5.46 22.85 9.49
C LEU A 105 6.12 23.64 8.37
N LEU A 106 6.56 24.86 8.63
CA LEU A 106 7.24 25.70 7.65
C LEU A 106 8.65 25.17 7.29
N LEU A 107 9.38 24.62 8.28
CA LEU A 107 10.76 24.16 8.08
C LEU A 107 10.83 22.72 7.56
N HIS A 108 9.93 21.84 8.03
CA HIS A 108 9.98 20.40 7.78
C HIS A 108 8.88 19.92 6.82
N MET A 109 7.89 20.76 6.49
CA MET A 109 6.78 20.46 5.58
C MET A 109 5.80 19.37 6.09
N GLY A 110 5.83 19.06 7.40
CA GLY A 110 4.96 18.08 8.05
C GLY A 110 4.88 18.30 9.56
N LEU A 111 3.80 17.82 10.18
CA LEU A 111 3.58 17.92 11.63
C LEU A 111 4.25 16.78 12.42
N TYR A 112 4.46 15.62 11.79
CA TYR A 112 4.96 14.38 12.42
C TYR A 112 6.11 13.80 11.60
N ASP A 113 7.13 13.25 12.26
CA ASP A 113 8.33 12.70 11.63
C ASP A 113 8.13 11.32 10.99
N GLY A 114 7.20 10.53 11.51
CA GLY A 114 6.92 9.17 11.05
C GLY A 114 7.94 8.12 11.48
N ASP A 115 8.81 8.42 12.44
CA ASP A 115 9.84 7.51 12.95
C ASP A 115 9.22 6.26 13.58
N TYR A 116 8.06 6.40 14.23
CA TYR A 116 7.32 5.26 14.77
C TYR A 116 7.04 4.17 13.71
N LEU A 117 6.66 4.58 12.48
CA LEU A 117 6.43 3.62 11.39
C LEU A 117 7.71 2.88 11.01
N LEU A 118 8.83 3.60 10.90
CA LEU A 118 10.13 3.01 10.58
C LEU A 118 10.53 1.95 11.61
N ASP A 119 10.39 2.25 12.89
CA ASP A 119 10.75 1.37 13.98
C ASP A 119 9.80 0.16 14.06
N TRP A 120 8.50 0.41 14.06
CA TRP A 120 7.49 -0.64 14.18
C TRP A 120 7.52 -1.59 12.97
N LEU A 121 7.38 -1.06 11.74
CA LEU A 121 7.37 -1.90 10.55
C LEU A 121 8.73 -2.56 10.30
N GLY A 122 9.82 -1.85 10.58
CA GLY A 122 11.17 -2.42 10.52
C GLY A 122 11.33 -3.62 11.44
N SER A 123 10.76 -3.55 12.66
CA SER A 123 10.75 -4.67 13.61
C SER A 123 9.89 -5.83 13.12
N VAL A 124 8.69 -5.54 12.58
CA VAL A 124 7.79 -6.56 11.99
C VAL A 124 8.46 -7.29 10.84
N LEU A 125 9.00 -6.57 9.87
CA LEU A 125 9.66 -7.18 8.71
C LEU A 125 10.88 -8.00 9.11
N LYS A 126 11.69 -7.52 10.06
CA LYS A 126 12.83 -8.24 10.62
C LYS A 126 12.41 -9.54 11.32
N ASP A 127 11.32 -9.53 12.09
CA ASP A 127 10.76 -10.71 12.76
C ASP A 127 10.30 -11.78 11.75
N ILE A 128 9.80 -11.34 10.59
CA ILE A 128 9.42 -12.22 9.49
C ILE A 128 10.65 -12.74 8.75
N GLY A 129 11.77 -12.02 8.74
CA GLY A 129 13.01 -12.36 8.06
C GLY A 129 13.20 -11.67 6.71
N VAL A 130 12.60 -10.48 6.51
CA VAL A 130 12.66 -9.66 5.29
C VAL A 130 13.06 -8.23 5.65
N ALA A 131 13.90 -7.59 4.85
CA ALA A 131 14.31 -6.20 5.08
C ALA A 131 14.38 -5.35 3.80
N HIS A 132 14.87 -5.92 2.72
CA HIS A 132 15.16 -5.23 1.47
C HIS A 132 14.29 -5.78 0.33
N PHE A 133 14.12 -5.02 -0.74
CA PHE A 133 13.37 -5.49 -1.90
C PHE A 133 14.02 -6.71 -2.56
N GLY A 134 15.35 -6.85 -2.49
CA GLY A 134 16.06 -8.03 -2.96
C GLY A 134 15.58 -9.34 -2.32
N ASP A 135 15.14 -9.30 -1.04
CA ASP A 135 14.57 -10.46 -0.35
C ASP A 135 13.24 -10.93 -0.98
N LEU A 136 12.55 -10.03 -1.66
CA LEU A 136 11.24 -10.24 -2.30
C LEU A 136 11.33 -10.41 -3.83
N ARG A 137 12.53 -10.64 -4.36
CA ARG A 137 12.72 -10.91 -5.78
C ARG A 137 12.07 -12.23 -6.17
N LEU A 138 11.40 -12.25 -7.31
CA LEU A 138 10.80 -13.44 -7.91
C LEU A 138 11.81 -14.10 -8.85
N ASP A 139 12.20 -15.35 -8.54
CA ASP A 139 13.17 -16.13 -9.31
C ASP A 139 12.54 -16.88 -10.49
N ASP A 140 11.20 -16.77 -10.65
CA ASP A 140 10.48 -17.51 -11.66
C ASP A 140 10.83 -17.06 -13.08
N ALA A 141 11.65 -17.83 -13.76
CA ALA A 141 12.02 -17.62 -15.16
C ALA A 141 10.82 -17.76 -16.12
N SER A 142 9.73 -18.39 -15.68
CA SER A 142 8.47 -18.51 -16.44
C SER A 142 7.53 -17.31 -16.25
N ALA A 143 7.92 -16.35 -15.42
CA ALA A 143 7.19 -15.10 -15.26
C ALA A 143 6.93 -14.46 -16.63
N ASP A 144 5.82 -13.77 -16.74
CA ASP A 144 5.34 -13.11 -17.96
C ASP A 144 6.49 -12.60 -18.84
N ARG A 145 6.61 -13.11 -20.06
CA ARG A 145 7.72 -12.78 -20.97
C ARG A 145 7.91 -11.28 -21.20
N ASN A 146 6.88 -10.47 -20.93
CA ASN A 146 6.90 -9.02 -21.06
C ASN A 146 7.32 -8.28 -19.78
N TRP A 147 7.56 -8.99 -18.69
CA TRP A 147 8.08 -8.37 -17.47
C TRP A 147 9.60 -8.26 -17.55
N THR A 148 10.08 -7.06 -17.43
CA THR A 148 11.52 -6.79 -17.35
C THR A 148 12.07 -7.34 -16.03
N ALA A 149 13.38 -7.58 -15.97
CA ALA A 149 14.04 -7.98 -14.73
C ALA A 149 13.75 -7.02 -13.56
N ARG A 150 13.48 -5.73 -13.86
CA ARG A 150 13.13 -4.68 -12.88
C ARG A 150 11.74 -4.82 -12.27
N GLN A 151 10.85 -5.58 -12.91
CA GLN A 151 9.49 -5.80 -12.45
C GLN A 151 9.31 -7.12 -11.67
N ARG A 152 10.37 -7.90 -11.51
CA ARG A 152 10.34 -9.22 -10.85
C ARG A 152 10.44 -9.11 -9.34
N TYR A 153 9.47 -8.47 -8.72
CA TYR A 153 9.32 -8.39 -7.26
C TYR A 153 7.90 -8.73 -6.85
N SER A 154 7.74 -9.40 -5.72
CA SER A 154 6.43 -9.73 -5.16
C SER A 154 5.74 -8.55 -4.48
N LEU A 155 6.46 -7.44 -4.26
CA LEU A 155 5.93 -6.21 -3.64
C LEU A 155 6.11 -5.01 -4.57
N VAL A 156 5.05 -4.19 -4.68
CA VAL A 156 5.09 -2.87 -5.30
C VAL A 156 4.50 -1.83 -4.33
N VAL A 157 5.25 -0.76 -4.10
CA VAL A 157 4.84 0.37 -3.24
C VAL A 157 4.73 1.62 -4.10
N HIS A 158 3.61 2.34 -3.99
CA HIS A 158 3.38 3.56 -4.74
C HIS A 158 3.74 4.79 -3.93
N VAL A 159 4.52 5.69 -4.51
CA VAL A 159 4.84 7.02 -3.94
C VAL A 159 4.61 8.10 -4.99
N SER A 160 4.34 9.32 -4.55
CA SER A 160 4.23 10.49 -5.43
C SER A 160 5.52 11.30 -5.37
N ASP A 161 6.24 11.40 -6.48
CA ASP A 161 7.38 12.32 -6.63
C ASP A 161 6.86 13.71 -6.99
N ILE A 162 6.78 14.60 -6.01
CA ILE A 162 6.30 15.97 -6.22
C ILE A 162 7.35 16.89 -6.86
N THR A 163 8.60 16.46 -6.93
CA THR A 163 9.66 17.19 -7.66
C THR A 163 9.51 16.98 -9.16
N ARG A 164 9.17 15.76 -9.59
CA ARG A 164 9.02 15.38 -11.00
C ARG A 164 7.55 15.31 -11.46
N GLY A 165 6.59 15.45 -10.55
CA GLY A 165 5.16 15.41 -10.85
C GLY A 165 4.69 14.05 -11.36
N LYS A 166 5.20 12.94 -10.81
CA LYS A 166 4.85 11.58 -11.28
C LYS A 166 4.58 10.60 -10.14
N LEU A 167 3.69 9.63 -10.41
CA LEU A 167 3.57 8.43 -9.58
C LEU A 167 4.78 7.52 -9.82
N VAL A 168 5.35 6.99 -8.75
CA VAL A 168 6.53 6.10 -8.77
C VAL A 168 6.16 4.75 -8.19
N ARG A 169 6.51 3.68 -8.88
CA ARG A 169 6.29 2.28 -8.50
C ARG A 169 7.60 1.69 -7.98
N LEU A 170 7.74 1.58 -6.68
CA LEU A 170 8.92 1.00 -6.05
C LEU A 170 8.72 -0.52 -5.85
N PRO A 171 9.72 -1.34 -6.15
CA PRO A 171 11.10 -1.03 -6.52
C PRO A 171 11.33 -0.82 -8.03
N TRP A 172 10.32 -0.98 -8.87
CA TRP A 172 10.44 -1.03 -10.32
C TRP A 172 11.17 0.18 -10.93
N GLU A 173 10.99 1.37 -10.34
CA GLU A 173 11.46 2.64 -10.87
C GLU A 173 12.62 3.26 -10.09
N TYR A 174 13.22 2.57 -9.11
CA TYR A 174 14.43 3.05 -8.44
C TYR A 174 15.58 3.38 -9.39
N PHE A 175 15.68 2.64 -10.50
CA PHE A 175 16.71 2.89 -11.51
C PHE A 175 16.64 4.30 -12.13
N GLU A 176 15.47 4.92 -12.19
CA GLU A 176 15.31 6.30 -12.69
C GLU A 176 15.92 7.33 -11.73
N TYR A 177 16.21 6.92 -10.53
CA TYR A 177 16.84 7.71 -9.48
C TYR A 177 18.31 7.32 -9.25
N GLY A 178 18.82 6.38 -10.07
CA GLY A 178 20.18 5.84 -9.92
C GLY A 178 20.38 5.03 -8.66
N LEU A 179 19.32 4.41 -8.15
CA LEU A 179 19.32 3.58 -6.94
C LEU A 179 19.25 2.09 -7.31
N ASP A 180 19.89 1.24 -6.48
CA ASP A 180 19.83 -0.19 -6.62
C ASP A 180 18.61 -0.76 -5.90
N ALA A 181 17.63 -1.23 -6.67
CA ALA A 181 16.38 -1.73 -6.14
C ALA A 181 16.53 -2.87 -5.12
N ASP A 182 17.50 -3.78 -5.32
CA ASP A 182 17.70 -4.91 -4.40
C ASP A 182 18.23 -4.46 -3.04
N GLY A 183 19.04 -3.40 -3.01
CA GLY A 183 19.62 -2.84 -1.78
C GLY A 183 18.70 -1.91 -1.00
N GLU A 184 17.58 -1.46 -1.59
CA GLU A 184 16.69 -0.50 -0.92
C GLU A 184 15.82 -1.18 0.14
N ARG A 185 15.67 -0.51 1.30
CA ARG A 185 14.87 -1.02 2.41
C ARG A 185 13.37 -0.86 2.11
N ILE A 186 12.61 -1.91 2.34
CA ILE A 186 11.15 -1.90 2.15
C ILE A 186 10.49 -0.85 3.04
N VAL A 187 10.95 -0.74 4.30
CA VAL A 187 10.35 0.20 5.27
C VAL A 187 10.49 1.66 4.84
N ASP A 188 11.58 2.03 4.16
CA ASP A 188 11.79 3.40 3.67
C ASP A 188 10.82 3.75 2.53
N ALA A 189 10.56 2.80 1.62
CA ALA A 189 9.55 2.95 0.58
C ALA A 189 8.14 3.10 1.17
N VAL A 190 7.79 2.26 2.15
CA VAL A 190 6.49 2.32 2.84
C VAL A 190 6.37 3.63 3.61
N ARG A 191 7.45 4.10 4.28
CA ARG A 191 7.48 5.40 4.96
C ARG A 191 7.20 6.54 3.97
N ALA A 192 7.81 6.52 2.79
CA ALA A 192 7.54 7.51 1.75
C ALA A 192 6.08 7.45 1.28
N SER A 193 5.55 6.24 1.04
CA SER A 193 4.15 6.01 0.66
C SER A 193 3.14 6.48 1.70
N MET A 194 3.53 6.58 2.96
CA MET A 194 2.72 7.05 4.09
C MET A 194 2.89 8.54 4.39
N SER A 195 3.72 9.26 3.64
CA SER A 195 4.03 10.67 3.88
C SER A 195 2.90 11.57 3.38
N ILE A 196 1.74 11.52 4.04
CA ILE A 196 0.60 12.41 3.73
C ILE A 196 1.08 13.86 3.88
N PRO A 197 1.03 14.69 2.80
CA PRO A 197 1.50 16.05 2.85
C PRO A 197 0.87 16.85 4.01
N PHE A 198 1.66 17.70 4.65
CA PHE A 198 1.34 18.51 5.81
C PHE A 198 1.14 17.72 7.12
N PHE A 199 0.77 16.42 7.06
CA PHE A 199 0.69 15.55 8.22
C PHE A 199 2.06 14.97 8.58
N PHE A 200 2.71 14.31 7.62
CA PHE A 200 4.03 13.72 7.82
C PHE A 200 5.10 14.47 7.03
N GLU A 201 6.31 14.51 7.56
CA GLU A 201 7.46 15.02 6.84
C GLU A 201 7.65 14.23 5.54
N PRO A 202 7.88 14.91 4.40
CA PRO A 202 8.16 14.24 3.14
C PRO A 202 9.53 13.55 3.17
N VAL A 203 9.67 12.48 2.40
CA VAL A 203 10.95 11.79 2.27
C VAL A 203 11.78 12.45 1.17
N ARG A 204 12.98 12.91 1.54
CA ARG A 204 13.94 13.54 0.60
C ARG A 204 14.96 12.51 0.17
N VAL A 205 14.92 12.12 -1.11
CA VAL A 205 15.77 11.09 -1.69
C VAL A 205 16.92 11.73 -2.47
N ARG A 206 18.14 11.31 -2.18
CA ARG A 206 19.31 11.67 -2.99
C ARG A 206 19.35 10.77 -4.22
N THR A 207 19.50 11.36 -5.40
CA THR A 207 19.55 10.64 -6.67
C THR A 207 20.97 10.66 -7.22
N ALA A 208 21.40 9.56 -7.82
CA ALA A 208 22.60 9.52 -8.64
C ALA A 208 22.29 9.98 -10.07
N ALA A 209 23.32 10.30 -10.83
CA ALA A 209 23.16 10.57 -12.27
C ALA A 209 22.74 9.29 -13.00
N VAL A 210 21.75 9.40 -13.88
CA VAL A 210 21.30 8.33 -14.76
C VAL A 210 21.63 8.74 -16.18
N THR A 211 22.44 7.92 -16.88
CA THR A 211 22.81 8.13 -18.29
C THR A 211 21.88 7.37 -19.22
N ALA A 212 21.59 7.94 -20.37
CA ALA A 212 20.84 7.30 -21.43
C ALA A 212 21.48 5.94 -21.82
N GLY A 213 20.65 4.89 -21.92
CA GLY A 213 21.08 3.51 -22.22
C GLY A 213 20.59 2.48 -21.20
N VAL A 214 20.19 2.91 -20.02
CA VAL A 214 19.56 2.04 -19.00
C VAL A 214 18.02 2.17 -19.02
N ALA A 215 17.53 3.30 -19.48
CA ALA A 215 16.14 3.63 -19.83
C ALA A 215 16.16 4.91 -20.67
N ASP A 216 15.06 5.26 -21.32
CA ASP A 216 14.89 6.55 -22.04
C ASP A 216 14.88 7.78 -21.08
N VAL A 217 15.47 7.62 -19.91
CA VAL A 217 15.51 8.64 -18.87
C VAL A 217 16.96 9.04 -18.62
N THR A 218 17.25 10.31 -18.87
CA THR A 218 18.50 10.95 -18.44
C THR A 218 18.19 11.90 -17.29
N ALA A 219 18.83 11.69 -16.16
CA ALA A 219 18.66 12.55 -14.98
C ALA A 219 20.02 12.92 -14.37
N ALA A 220 20.20 14.20 -14.02
CA ALA A 220 21.35 14.61 -13.23
C ALA A 220 21.22 14.12 -11.78
N ALA A 221 22.36 13.93 -11.12
CA ALA A 221 22.37 13.72 -9.68
C ALA A 221 21.74 14.91 -8.97
N GLY A 222 20.97 14.65 -7.92
CA GLY A 222 20.24 15.69 -7.23
C GLY A 222 19.49 15.22 -6.01
N ARG A 223 18.35 15.85 -5.75
CA ARG A 223 17.44 15.51 -4.67
C ARG A 223 16.01 15.63 -5.17
N VAL A 224 15.20 14.62 -4.85
CA VAL A 224 13.76 14.64 -5.10
C VAL A 224 12.99 14.50 -3.78
N THR A 225 11.72 14.86 -3.81
CA THR A 225 10.83 14.82 -2.66
C THR A 225 9.68 13.87 -2.96
N TRP A 226 9.59 12.80 -2.16
CA TRP A 226 8.52 11.81 -2.22
C TRP A 226 7.51 12.03 -1.10
N VAL A 227 6.25 11.91 -1.43
CA VAL A 227 5.11 11.98 -0.53
C VAL A 227 4.17 10.79 -0.76
N ASP A 228 3.07 10.73 0.01
CA ASP A 228 2.06 9.67 -0.10
C ASP A 228 1.64 9.44 -1.55
N GLY A 229 1.63 8.16 -1.94
CA GLY A 229 1.23 7.74 -3.28
C GLY A 229 -0.20 8.11 -3.61
N GLY A 230 -1.07 8.17 -2.59
CA GLY A 230 -2.47 8.52 -2.72
C GLY A 230 -2.73 9.93 -3.28
N LEU A 231 -1.72 10.83 -3.23
CA LEU A 231 -1.82 12.14 -3.86
C LEU A 231 -2.09 12.04 -5.38
N LEU A 232 -1.48 11.07 -6.06
CA LEU A 232 -1.64 10.88 -7.51
C LEU A 232 -2.51 9.67 -7.85
N ASP A 233 -2.34 8.54 -7.16
CA ASP A 233 -3.20 7.36 -7.32
C ASP A 233 -3.25 6.54 -6.02
N ASN A 234 -4.41 6.59 -5.37
CA ASN A 234 -4.64 5.88 -4.11
C ASN A 234 -4.98 4.39 -4.30
N PHE A 235 -5.37 3.99 -5.51
CA PHE A 235 -5.81 2.63 -5.81
C PHE A 235 -5.45 2.19 -7.23
N PRO A 236 -4.16 2.01 -7.56
CA PRO A 236 -3.69 1.61 -8.89
C PRO A 236 -3.95 0.13 -9.17
N VAL A 237 -5.22 -0.27 -9.29
CA VAL A 237 -5.66 -1.68 -9.42
C VAL A 237 -5.17 -2.35 -10.71
N ASP A 238 -4.69 -1.59 -11.66
CA ASP A 238 -4.13 -2.03 -12.95
C ASP A 238 -2.60 -2.12 -12.97
N VAL A 239 -1.94 -1.94 -11.84
CA VAL A 239 -0.46 -1.96 -11.77
C VAL A 239 0.15 -3.27 -12.30
N PHE A 240 -0.57 -4.38 -12.19
CA PHE A 240 -0.14 -5.69 -12.69
C PHE A 240 -0.72 -6.05 -14.06
N ASP A 241 -1.52 -5.18 -14.67
CA ASP A 241 -2.09 -5.41 -15.99
C ASP A 241 -0.98 -5.36 -17.04
N ARG A 242 -1.14 -6.18 -18.09
CA ARG A 242 -0.21 -6.21 -19.20
C ARG A 242 -0.49 -5.05 -20.14
N THR A 243 0.57 -4.40 -20.60
CA THR A 243 0.48 -3.28 -21.56
C THR A 243 0.40 -3.72 -23.01
N ASP A 244 0.62 -5.02 -23.30
CA ASP A 244 0.57 -5.58 -24.66
C ASP A 244 -0.81 -6.15 -25.04
N GLY A 245 -1.82 -6.00 -24.18
CA GLY A 245 -3.18 -6.48 -24.41
C GLY A 245 -3.38 -7.99 -24.19
N ALA A 246 -2.34 -8.74 -23.84
CA ALA A 246 -2.48 -10.15 -23.48
C ALA A 246 -3.05 -10.29 -22.05
N ALA A 247 -3.65 -11.44 -21.74
CA ALA A 247 -4.14 -11.73 -20.39
C ALA A 247 -2.98 -11.75 -19.37
N SER A 248 -3.21 -11.16 -18.20
CA SER A 248 -2.27 -11.27 -17.06
C SER A 248 -2.13 -12.73 -16.63
N ARG A 249 -0.96 -13.09 -16.13
CA ARG A 249 -0.68 -14.47 -15.69
C ARG A 249 -1.62 -14.90 -14.55
N TRP A 250 -1.92 -13.99 -13.65
CA TRP A 250 -2.87 -14.19 -12.56
C TRP A 250 -3.93 -13.09 -12.56
N PRO A 251 -5.16 -13.38 -12.14
CA PRO A 251 -6.16 -12.34 -11.97
C PRO A 251 -5.73 -11.36 -10.87
N THR A 252 -5.96 -10.09 -11.09
CA THR A 252 -5.73 -9.06 -10.08
C THR A 252 -7.00 -8.83 -9.27
N ILE A 253 -6.90 -8.90 -7.94
CA ILE A 253 -7.95 -8.57 -7.00
C ILE A 253 -7.59 -7.27 -6.31
N GLY A 254 -8.48 -6.28 -6.38
CA GLY A 254 -8.34 -5.03 -5.64
C GLY A 254 -9.14 -5.06 -4.34
N ILE A 255 -8.61 -4.47 -3.26
CA ILE A 255 -9.37 -4.21 -2.03
C ILE A 255 -9.40 -2.71 -1.78
N LYS A 256 -10.58 -2.13 -1.81
CA LYS A 256 -10.85 -0.70 -1.68
C LYS A 256 -11.57 -0.38 -0.38
N LEU A 257 -11.02 0.59 0.39
CA LEU A 257 -11.50 1.00 1.72
C LEU A 257 -12.55 2.11 1.70
N SER A 258 -13.05 2.45 0.54
CA SER A 258 -14.14 3.40 0.35
C SER A 258 -15.35 2.65 -0.21
N ALA A 259 -16.40 2.53 0.59
CA ALA A 259 -17.70 2.10 0.10
C ALA A 259 -18.12 2.98 -1.09
N ARG A 260 -18.92 2.42 -2.01
CA ARG A 260 -19.64 3.26 -2.98
C ARG A 260 -20.51 4.23 -2.17
N GLN A 261 -20.04 5.44 -1.94
CA GLN A 261 -20.83 6.40 -1.19
C GLN A 261 -22.07 6.80 -2.00
N THR A 262 -23.21 6.56 -1.38
CA THR A 262 -24.53 7.05 -1.83
C THR A 262 -24.91 8.37 -1.14
N SER A 263 -24.11 8.87 -0.19
CA SER A 263 -24.41 10.08 0.58
C SER A 263 -23.17 10.98 0.74
N ILE A 264 -23.39 12.29 0.68
CA ILE A 264 -22.39 13.32 0.97
C ILE A 264 -22.32 13.42 2.50
N SER A 265 -21.21 13.01 3.10
CA SER A 265 -20.95 13.22 4.54
C SER A 265 -20.28 14.58 4.76
N GLY A 266 -20.58 15.19 5.91
CA GLY A 266 -20.34 16.57 6.31
C GLY A 266 -18.98 17.19 5.93
N GLY A 267 -19.01 18.51 5.71
CA GLY A 267 -17.90 19.31 5.23
C GLY A 267 -16.77 19.48 6.25
N HIS A 268 -15.58 19.82 5.75
CA HIS A 268 -14.42 20.22 6.53
C HIS A 268 -14.53 21.72 6.86
N GLY A 269 -14.11 22.09 8.07
CA GLY A 269 -13.91 23.51 8.39
C GLY A 269 -12.70 24.05 7.59
N THR A 270 -12.89 25.19 6.92
CA THR A 270 -11.85 25.83 6.09
C THR A 270 -11.52 27.23 6.61
N ASP A 271 -11.48 27.39 7.96
CA ASP A 271 -11.39 28.68 8.62
C ASP A 271 -9.99 29.33 8.56
N ASN A 272 -8.99 28.61 8.05
CA ASN A 272 -7.64 29.11 7.85
C ASN A 272 -6.91 28.34 6.73
N VAL A 273 -5.82 28.93 6.22
CA VAL A 273 -5.05 28.37 5.07
C VAL A 273 -4.59 26.93 5.30
N ALA A 274 -4.17 26.58 6.52
CA ALA A 274 -3.73 25.22 6.81
C ALA A 274 -4.92 24.24 6.78
N ALA A 275 -6.06 24.61 7.36
CA ALA A 275 -7.28 23.79 7.32
C ALA A 275 -7.79 23.63 5.88
N GLU A 276 -7.75 24.70 5.07
CA GLU A 276 -8.11 24.64 3.65
C GLU A 276 -7.17 23.73 2.86
N ALA A 277 -5.86 23.82 3.06
CA ALA A 277 -4.89 22.94 2.40
C ALA A 277 -5.10 21.46 2.75
N ILE A 278 -5.37 21.15 4.03
CA ILE A 278 -5.70 19.79 4.48
C ILE A 278 -7.01 19.32 3.86
N ALA A 279 -8.05 20.16 3.85
CA ALA A 279 -9.36 19.83 3.24
C ALA A 279 -9.23 19.56 1.73
N CYS A 280 -8.45 20.37 1.01
CA CYS A 280 -8.13 20.13 -0.41
C CYS A 280 -7.42 18.77 -0.60
N LEU A 281 -6.42 18.48 0.23
CA LEU A 281 -5.69 17.22 0.18
C LEU A 281 -6.59 16.02 0.46
N GLU A 282 -7.37 16.07 1.55
CA GLU A 282 -8.35 14.99 1.88
C GLU A 282 -9.35 14.81 0.74
N THR A 283 -9.80 15.90 0.12
CA THR A 283 -10.66 15.84 -1.07
C THR A 283 -9.98 15.12 -2.23
N VAL A 284 -8.71 15.38 -2.49
CA VAL A 284 -7.94 14.69 -3.53
C VAL A 284 -7.78 13.20 -3.20
N LEU A 285 -7.32 12.88 -1.98
CA LEU A 285 -7.10 11.50 -1.53
C LEU A 285 -8.39 10.67 -1.54
N ASP A 286 -9.51 11.27 -1.11
CA ASP A 286 -10.81 10.59 -1.09
C ASP A 286 -11.44 10.44 -2.48
N ASN A 287 -11.17 11.35 -3.40
CA ASN A 287 -11.83 11.37 -4.72
C ASN A 287 -10.96 10.74 -5.83
N ALA A 288 -9.64 10.66 -5.69
CA ALA A 288 -8.76 10.12 -6.73
C ALA A 288 -9.17 8.72 -7.22
N GLY A 289 -9.82 7.92 -6.37
CA GLY A 289 -10.32 6.60 -6.75
C GLY A 289 -11.83 6.50 -7.02
N ARG A 290 -12.62 7.58 -6.88
CA ARG A 290 -14.09 7.51 -7.01
C ARG A 290 -14.58 7.62 -8.44
N TYR A 291 -13.95 8.49 -9.24
CA TYR A 291 -14.45 8.85 -10.56
C TYR A 291 -13.92 7.99 -11.71
N TYR A 292 -12.90 7.14 -11.46
CA TYR A 292 -12.17 6.43 -12.52
C TYR A 292 -12.24 4.90 -12.43
N ILE A 293 -13.16 4.33 -11.64
CA ILE A 293 -13.35 2.88 -11.63
C ILE A 293 -14.25 2.51 -12.81
N THR A 294 -13.63 1.98 -13.87
CA THR A 294 -14.35 1.36 -14.99
C THR A 294 -15.11 0.10 -14.52
N PRO A 295 -16.15 -0.35 -15.24
CA PRO A 295 -16.86 -1.59 -14.91
C PRO A 295 -15.94 -2.80 -14.73
N ASP A 296 -14.90 -2.92 -15.56
CA ASP A 296 -13.89 -3.97 -15.50
C ASP A 296 -13.10 -3.92 -14.18
N LYS A 297 -12.59 -2.75 -13.82
CA LYS A 297 -11.88 -2.55 -12.54
C LYS A 297 -12.80 -2.80 -11.34
N ALA A 298 -14.09 -2.42 -11.44
CA ALA A 298 -15.07 -2.64 -10.38
C ALA A 298 -15.38 -4.13 -10.17
N ALA A 299 -15.44 -4.93 -11.25
CA ALA A 299 -15.72 -6.36 -11.19
C ALA A 299 -14.66 -7.14 -10.38
N ARG A 300 -13.40 -6.71 -10.44
CA ARG A 300 -12.28 -7.30 -9.71
C ARG A 300 -11.94 -6.58 -8.39
N THR A 301 -12.81 -5.69 -7.91
CA THR A 301 -12.59 -4.91 -6.68
C THR A 301 -13.55 -5.30 -5.58
N ILE A 302 -13.01 -5.56 -4.39
CA ILE A 302 -13.74 -5.75 -3.14
C ILE A 302 -13.89 -4.40 -2.46
N PHE A 303 -15.11 -3.93 -2.28
CA PHE A 303 -15.41 -2.66 -1.63
C PHE A 303 -15.74 -2.90 -0.15
N VAL A 304 -14.85 -2.42 0.72
CA VAL A 304 -15.00 -2.55 2.18
C VAL A 304 -15.68 -1.31 2.74
N ASP A 305 -16.75 -1.50 3.51
CA ASP A 305 -17.41 -0.41 4.22
C ASP A 305 -16.52 0.07 5.38
N ASN A 306 -16.24 1.35 5.41
CA ASN A 306 -15.41 1.99 6.43
C ASN A 306 -16.18 2.43 7.68
N ALA A 307 -17.47 2.11 7.80
CA ALA A 307 -18.35 2.47 8.93
C ALA A 307 -18.31 3.98 9.30
N GLY A 308 -18.10 4.86 8.31
CA GLY A 308 -17.99 6.30 8.53
C GLY A 308 -16.68 6.77 9.17
N ILE A 309 -15.72 5.87 9.40
CA ILE A 309 -14.40 6.18 9.99
C ILE A 309 -13.54 6.89 8.93
N LYS A 310 -12.91 8.01 9.31
CA LYS A 310 -11.97 8.75 8.46
C LYS A 310 -10.58 8.13 8.50
N ALA A 311 -9.80 8.33 7.45
CA ALA A 311 -8.41 7.84 7.38
C ALA A 311 -7.51 8.41 8.48
N THR A 312 -7.85 9.58 9.00
CA THR A 312 -7.11 10.36 10.01
C THR A 312 -7.63 10.18 11.45
N ASP A 313 -8.59 9.28 11.69
CA ASP A 313 -9.14 9.01 13.02
C ASP A 313 -8.20 8.09 13.83
N PHE A 314 -7.04 8.57 14.22
CA PHE A 314 -5.99 7.76 14.86
C PHE A 314 -6.36 7.17 16.23
N ASN A 315 -7.48 7.59 16.86
CA ASN A 315 -7.95 7.11 18.16
C ASN A 315 -9.09 6.08 18.04
N LEU A 316 -8.89 5.03 17.25
CA LEU A 316 -9.89 3.97 17.10
C LEU A 316 -10.09 3.16 18.38
N THR A 317 -11.36 3.00 18.78
CA THR A 317 -11.73 2.06 19.83
C THR A 317 -11.52 0.60 19.37
N PRO A 318 -11.37 -0.35 20.32
CA PRO A 318 -11.33 -1.78 19.97
C PRO A 318 -12.52 -2.24 19.13
N ASP A 319 -13.74 -1.74 19.43
CA ASP A 319 -14.96 -2.09 18.70
C ASP A 319 -14.94 -1.56 17.26
N GLN A 320 -14.43 -0.34 17.06
CA GLN A 320 -14.26 0.20 15.70
C GLN A 320 -13.24 -0.60 14.88
N ARG A 321 -12.13 -1.03 15.50
CA ARG A 321 -11.14 -1.89 14.86
C ARG A 321 -11.77 -3.24 14.46
N GLN A 322 -12.54 -3.83 15.36
CA GLN A 322 -13.24 -5.10 15.11
C GLN A 322 -14.27 -4.93 13.98
N THR A 323 -15.07 -3.86 14.01
CA THR A 323 -16.05 -3.55 12.95
C THR A 323 -15.40 -3.43 11.58
N LEU A 324 -14.29 -2.69 11.46
CA LEU A 324 -13.55 -2.57 10.19
C LEU A 324 -13.06 -3.93 9.69
N TYR A 325 -12.51 -4.74 10.58
CA TYR A 325 -12.04 -6.08 10.24
C TYR A 325 -13.17 -6.98 9.72
N GLU A 326 -14.32 -7.03 10.43
CA GLU A 326 -15.50 -7.81 10.05
C GLU A 326 -16.11 -7.32 8.72
N ASN A 327 -16.16 -6.01 8.50
CA ASN A 327 -16.60 -5.43 7.23
C ASN A 327 -15.73 -5.88 6.07
N GLY A 328 -14.40 -5.99 6.29
CA GLY A 328 -13.48 -6.55 5.32
C GLY A 328 -13.79 -8.00 4.98
N GLN A 329 -13.98 -8.86 5.99
CA GLN A 329 -14.33 -10.26 5.80
C GLN A 329 -15.64 -10.42 5.01
N GLN A 330 -16.70 -9.71 5.43
CA GLN A 330 -18.01 -9.76 4.78
C GLN A 330 -17.96 -9.26 3.34
N ALA A 331 -17.18 -8.19 3.07
CA ALA A 331 -17.01 -7.67 1.72
C ALA A 331 -16.39 -8.70 0.78
N ALA A 332 -15.31 -9.37 1.22
CA ALA A 332 -14.67 -10.43 0.44
C ALA A 332 -15.61 -11.63 0.22
N GLN A 333 -16.37 -12.05 1.23
CA GLN A 333 -17.33 -13.14 1.11
C GLN A 333 -18.44 -12.81 0.09
N ARG A 334 -19.00 -11.59 0.14
CA ARG A 334 -20.00 -11.12 -0.84
C ARG A 334 -19.44 -11.10 -2.27
N TRP A 335 -18.21 -10.57 -2.42
CA TRP A 335 -17.55 -10.53 -3.72
C TRP A 335 -17.34 -11.93 -4.29
N MET A 336 -16.85 -12.88 -3.50
CA MET A 336 -16.66 -14.28 -3.92
C MET A 336 -17.97 -14.98 -4.26
N ALA A 337 -19.07 -14.67 -3.58
CA ALA A 337 -20.39 -15.20 -3.89
C ALA A 337 -20.88 -14.70 -5.27
N GLY A 338 -20.63 -13.43 -5.61
CA GLY A 338 -20.94 -12.85 -6.91
C GLY A 338 -20.10 -13.39 -8.07
N GLN A 339 -18.92 -13.94 -7.83
CA GLN A 339 -18.08 -14.57 -8.86
C GLN A 339 -18.53 -16.00 -9.23
N LYS A 340 -19.41 -16.59 -8.43
CA LYS A 340 -19.93 -17.96 -8.65
C LYS A 340 -21.25 -17.99 -9.43
N ALA A 341 -21.88 -16.83 -9.66
CA ALA A 341 -23.11 -16.66 -10.40
C ALA A 341 -22.84 -16.24 -11.86
#